data_5b552f159f8ab07ec19ff87e1a2536e7
#
_entry.id   5b552f159f8ab07ec19ff87e1a2536e7
#
_cell.length_a   1.000
_cell.length_b   1.000
_cell.length_c   1.000
_cell.angle_alpha   90.00
_cell.angle_beta   90.00
_cell.angle_gamma   90.00
#
_symmetry.space_group_name_H-M   'P 1'
#
loop_
_entity.id
_entity.type
_entity.pdbx_description
1 polymer ?
#
loop_
_entity_poly.entity_id
_entity_poly.type
_entity_poly.pdbx_seq_one_letter_code
_entity_poly.pdbx_strand_id
1 'polypeptide(L)'
;MVVFPSHRPCALFLVLVLMLGLSFGCASKQDAKRKEGEDPKTGRKKSRSSATQRPYVINGITYYPIPSAVGYAEQGIASWYGQQFHGRKTANGETYNMYGDTAAHKTLPIDTMLLVKNLENGRSTMVRINDRGPFVQERIIDLTYTKAEELGIVGKGTARVEIVAMGAQQPEEEPVVAAG
;
A
#
# COMPACT_ATOMS: atom_id res chain seq x y z
N MET A 1 -17.64 46.15 10.50
CA MET A 1 -18.69 46.94 9.85
C MET A 1 -18.07 47.55 8.59
N VAL A 2 -18.31 47.00 7.41
CA VAL A 2 -18.25 47.54 6.06
C VAL A 2 -18.58 46.32 5.14
N VAL A 3 -19.77 46.19 4.77
CA VAL A 3 -20.68 46.40 3.65
C VAL A 3 -20.16 45.87 2.31
N PHE A 4 -20.87 44.79 1.82
CA PHE A 4 -20.87 44.31 0.43
C PHE A 4 -21.48 45.37 -0.56
N PRO A 5 -21.15 45.27 -1.83
CA PRO A 5 -22.29 45.21 -2.76
C PRO A 5 -22.21 44.07 -3.78
N SER A 6 -23.41 43.58 -4.02
CA SER A 6 -23.89 42.75 -5.12
C SER A 6 -23.86 43.48 -6.46
N HIS A 7 -23.57 42.76 -7.56
CA HIS A 7 -24.22 43.01 -8.88
C HIS A 7 -24.14 41.76 -9.78
N ARG A 8 -25.29 41.20 -10.09
CA ARG A 8 -25.61 40.53 -11.38
C ARG A 8 -26.03 41.61 -12.40
N PRO A 9 -25.99 41.40 -13.74
CA PRO A 9 -26.88 40.48 -14.43
C PRO A 9 -26.34 39.80 -15.72
N CYS A 10 -26.88 38.67 -16.06
CA CYS A 10 -27.71 38.36 -17.24
C CYS A 10 -27.20 38.78 -18.64
N ALA A 11 -26.86 37.80 -19.46
CA ALA A 11 -27.15 37.88 -20.91
C ALA A 11 -27.29 36.45 -21.49
N LEU A 12 -28.48 36.18 -21.83
CA LEU A 12 -29.03 35.10 -22.66
C LEU A 12 -28.50 35.30 -24.09
N PHE A 13 -27.83 34.31 -24.67
CA PHE A 13 -27.65 34.21 -26.12
C PHE A 13 -28.10 32.84 -26.60
N LEU A 14 -29.32 32.89 -27.11
CA LEU A 14 -29.97 31.86 -27.90
C LEU A 14 -29.47 32.01 -29.33
N VAL A 15 -28.76 31.04 -29.88
CA VAL A 15 -28.57 30.91 -31.33
C VAL A 15 -28.92 29.49 -31.74
N LEU A 16 -30.07 29.46 -32.37
CA LEU A 16 -30.65 28.36 -33.13
C LEU A 16 -29.97 28.33 -34.51
N VAL A 17 -29.30 27.28 -34.90
CA VAL A 17 -28.95 27.00 -36.30
C VAL A 17 -29.24 25.55 -36.64
N LEU A 18 -30.09 25.51 -37.62
CA LEU A 18 -30.77 24.47 -38.38
C LEU A 18 -29.86 23.28 -38.82
N MET A 19 -30.50 22.16 -38.80
CA MET A 19 -30.39 20.96 -39.63
C MET A 19 -29.70 21.12 -40.98
N LEU A 20 -28.75 20.27 -41.28
CA LEU A 20 -28.69 19.60 -42.59
C LEU A 20 -27.94 18.25 -42.39
N GLY A 21 -28.65 17.19 -42.68
CA GLY A 21 -28.14 15.83 -42.63
C GLY A 21 -27.15 15.53 -43.73
N LEU A 22 -26.23 14.67 -43.41
CA LEU A 22 -25.55 13.77 -44.36
C LEU A 22 -25.16 12.51 -43.62
N SER A 23 -25.86 11.46 -43.98
CA SER A 23 -25.55 10.07 -43.66
C SER A 23 -24.20 9.69 -44.25
N PHE A 24 -23.24 9.29 -43.41
CA PHE A 24 -22.10 8.52 -43.88
C PHE A 24 -21.68 7.50 -42.84
N GLY A 25 -21.83 6.24 -43.25
CA GLY A 25 -20.90 5.17 -43.01
C GLY A 25 -20.71 4.72 -41.58
N CYS A 26 -21.48 3.70 -41.21
CA CYS A 26 -21.15 2.76 -40.16
C CYS A 26 -19.82 2.08 -40.48
N ALA A 27 -18.71 2.52 -39.87
CA ALA A 27 -17.47 1.75 -39.80
C ALA A 27 -17.37 1.21 -38.38
N SER A 28 -17.72 -0.04 -38.22
CA SER A 28 -17.48 -0.83 -37.01
C SER A 28 -16.00 -0.85 -36.74
N LYS A 29 -15.52 -0.09 -35.75
CA LYS A 29 -14.23 -0.33 -35.12
C LYS A 29 -14.33 -1.64 -34.36
N GLN A 30 -13.83 -2.70 -34.96
CA GLN A 30 -13.52 -3.94 -34.28
C GLN A 30 -12.47 -3.60 -33.23
N ASP A 31 -12.85 -3.69 -31.96
CA ASP A 31 -11.93 -3.71 -30.84
C ASP A 31 -10.94 -4.83 -31.06
N ALA A 32 -9.74 -4.47 -31.47
CA ALA A 32 -8.61 -5.39 -31.50
C ALA A 32 -8.28 -5.74 -30.05
N LYS A 33 -8.88 -6.82 -29.58
CA LYS A 33 -8.55 -7.51 -28.34
C LYS A 33 -7.08 -7.90 -28.45
N ARG A 34 -6.21 -7.06 -27.90
CA ARG A 34 -4.77 -7.29 -27.81
C ARG A 34 -4.57 -8.56 -27.00
N LYS A 35 -4.31 -9.67 -27.71
CA LYS A 35 -3.93 -10.94 -27.07
C LYS A 35 -2.66 -10.67 -26.27
N GLU A 36 -2.74 -10.90 -24.95
CA GLU A 36 -1.59 -10.97 -24.08
C GLU A 36 -0.62 -12.01 -24.67
N GLY A 37 0.60 -11.55 -24.96
CA GLY A 37 1.63 -12.41 -25.50
C GLY A 37 2.02 -13.47 -24.49
N GLU A 38 1.59 -14.68 -24.73
CA GLU A 38 2.08 -15.88 -24.10
C GLU A 38 3.42 -16.21 -24.72
N ASP A 39 4.49 -16.23 -23.90
CA ASP A 39 5.83 -16.59 -24.35
C ASP A 39 5.88 -18.12 -24.54
N PRO A 40 6.07 -18.64 -25.78
CA PRO A 40 5.83 -20.08 -26.07
C PRO A 40 6.92 -21.01 -25.52
N LYS A 41 7.91 -20.51 -24.77
CA LYS A 41 9.06 -21.33 -24.36
C LYS A 41 9.19 -21.68 -22.89
N THR A 42 8.41 -21.10 -21.98
CA THR A 42 8.60 -21.41 -20.55
C THR A 42 7.34 -21.49 -19.70
N GLY A 43 6.13 -21.29 -20.21
CA GLY A 43 4.90 -21.41 -19.42
C GLY A 43 4.85 -20.55 -18.13
N ARG A 44 5.81 -19.68 -17.92
CA ARG A 44 5.93 -18.82 -16.74
C ARG A 44 5.15 -17.55 -16.98
N LYS A 45 3.92 -17.51 -16.50
CA LYS A 45 3.12 -16.29 -16.41
C LYS A 45 4.00 -15.22 -15.74
N LYS A 46 4.45 -14.21 -16.51
CA LYS A 46 5.21 -13.08 -15.98
C LYS A 46 4.29 -12.35 -15.02
N SER A 47 4.47 -12.58 -13.71
CA SER A 47 3.73 -11.88 -12.67
C SER A 47 3.92 -10.38 -12.90
N ARG A 48 2.85 -9.68 -13.27
CA ARG A 48 2.84 -8.21 -13.23
C ARG A 48 3.06 -7.86 -11.77
N SER A 49 4.21 -7.27 -11.45
CA SER A 49 4.44 -6.79 -10.10
C SER A 49 3.25 -5.91 -9.71
N SER A 50 2.64 -6.20 -8.56
CA SER A 50 1.56 -5.40 -8.01
C SER A 50 1.94 -3.91 -8.08
N ALA A 51 0.97 -3.02 -8.25
CA ALA A 51 1.21 -1.57 -8.27
C ALA A 51 2.00 -1.13 -7.03
N THR A 52 1.80 -1.81 -5.90
CA THR A 52 2.49 -1.57 -4.63
C THR A 52 3.97 -2.02 -4.61
N GLN A 53 4.42 -2.77 -5.61
CA GLN A 53 5.81 -3.22 -5.75
C GLN A 53 6.63 -2.38 -6.76
N ARG A 54 6.04 -1.29 -7.27
CA ARG A 54 6.76 -0.34 -8.13
C ARG A 54 7.41 0.75 -7.29
N PRO A 55 8.54 1.33 -7.74
CA PRO A 55 9.07 2.53 -7.12
C PRO A 55 8.01 3.64 -7.06
N TYR A 56 8.02 4.40 -5.98
CA TYR A 56 7.10 5.51 -5.77
C TYR A 56 7.79 6.69 -5.12
N VAL A 57 7.25 7.89 -5.29
CA VAL A 57 7.87 9.14 -4.81
C VAL A 57 6.95 9.81 -3.79
N ILE A 58 7.50 10.16 -2.63
CA ILE A 58 6.83 10.96 -1.60
C ILE A 58 7.77 12.09 -1.19
N ASN A 59 7.30 13.32 -1.23
CA ASN A 59 8.06 14.52 -0.88
C ASN A 59 9.45 14.60 -1.57
N GLY A 60 9.52 14.18 -2.85
CA GLY A 60 10.75 14.18 -3.63
C GLY A 60 11.70 13.02 -3.35
N ILE A 61 11.40 12.15 -2.39
CA ILE A 61 12.19 10.95 -2.07
C ILE A 61 11.62 9.75 -2.81
N THR A 62 12.46 9.03 -3.56
CA THR A 62 12.07 7.79 -4.24
C THR A 62 12.28 6.59 -3.33
N TYR A 63 11.25 5.79 -3.16
CA TYR A 63 11.26 4.55 -2.41
C TYR A 63 11.21 3.35 -3.38
N TYR A 64 12.04 2.35 -3.12
CA TYR A 64 12.14 1.14 -3.94
C TYR A 64 11.67 -0.06 -3.11
N PRO A 65 10.45 -0.58 -3.33
CA PRO A 65 10.00 -1.80 -2.67
C PRO A 65 10.95 -2.97 -2.97
N ILE A 66 11.31 -3.73 -1.93
CA ILE A 66 12.15 -4.91 -2.08
C ILE A 66 11.34 -6.09 -2.62
N PRO A 67 11.94 -6.98 -3.42
CA PRO A 67 11.20 -8.06 -4.07
C PRO A 67 10.81 -9.20 -3.12
N SER A 68 11.48 -9.33 -1.98
CA SER A 68 11.27 -10.40 -1.01
C SER A 68 11.57 -9.90 0.40
N ALA A 69 10.85 -10.43 1.39
CA ALA A 69 11.08 -10.17 2.80
C ALA A 69 11.86 -11.32 3.50
N VAL A 70 12.25 -12.35 2.76
CA VAL A 70 12.97 -13.51 3.35
C VAL A 70 14.27 -13.04 4.01
N GLY A 71 14.44 -13.38 5.29
CA GLY A 71 15.60 -12.99 6.09
C GLY A 71 15.65 -11.51 6.49
N TYR A 72 14.58 -10.74 6.25
CA TYR A 72 14.55 -9.33 6.62
C TYR A 72 14.43 -9.16 8.14
N ALA A 73 15.34 -8.38 8.69
CA ALA A 73 15.30 -7.89 10.06
C ALA A 73 15.85 -6.46 10.11
N GLU A 74 15.22 -5.59 10.89
CA GLU A 74 15.61 -4.19 11.05
C GLU A 74 15.30 -3.72 12.47
N GLN A 75 16.13 -2.82 13.00
CA GLN A 75 15.87 -2.12 14.26
C GLN A 75 15.69 -0.62 13.98
N GLY A 76 14.72 -0.01 14.64
CA GLY A 76 14.46 1.41 14.50
C GLY A 76 13.30 1.86 15.38
N ILE A 77 12.70 3.01 15.02
CA ILE A 77 11.60 3.59 15.76
C ILE A 77 10.27 3.14 15.15
N ALA A 78 9.41 2.56 15.97
CA ALA A 78 8.00 2.36 15.67
C ALA A 78 7.16 3.53 16.18
N SER A 79 6.08 3.81 15.47
CA SER A 79 5.01 4.69 15.92
C SER A 79 3.66 4.05 15.57
N TRP A 80 2.58 4.77 15.78
CA TRP A 80 1.25 4.31 15.37
C TRP A 80 0.46 5.46 14.75
N TYR A 81 -0.45 5.15 13.85
CA TYR A 81 -1.30 6.13 13.20
C TYR A 81 -2.74 6.04 13.73
N GLY A 82 -3.24 7.20 14.09
CA GLY A 82 -4.43 7.34 14.93
C GLY A 82 -5.74 7.42 14.15
N GLN A 83 -6.76 7.85 14.86
CA GLN A 83 -8.16 7.89 14.43
C GLN A 83 -8.38 8.69 13.12
N GLN A 84 -7.60 9.71 12.84
CA GLN A 84 -7.74 10.53 11.63
C GLN A 84 -7.53 9.77 10.32
N PHE A 85 -6.94 8.57 10.37
CA PHE A 85 -6.73 7.69 9.22
C PHE A 85 -7.78 6.59 9.12
N HIS A 86 -8.54 6.34 10.19
CA HIS A 86 -9.55 5.29 10.22
C HIS A 86 -10.57 5.47 9.08
N GLY A 87 -10.86 4.38 8.35
CA GLY A 87 -11.77 4.38 7.20
C GLY A 87 -11.13 4.85 5.89
N ARG A 88 -9.89 5.35 5.87
CA ARG A 88 -9.19 5.72 4.62
C ARG A 88 -8.64 4.48 3.91
N LYS A 89 -8.34 4.64 2.61
CA LYS A 89 -7.72 3.58 1.81
C LYS A 89 -6.21 3.50 2.09
N THR A 90 -5.74 2.28 2.28
CA THR A 90 -4.31 1.94 2.38
C THR A 90 -3.69 1.77 0.99
N ALA A 91 -2.37 1.66 0.91
CA ALA A 91 -1.65 1.51 -0.35
C ALA A 91 -2.05 0.24 -1.14
N ASN A 92 -2.49 -0.84 -0.48
CA ASN A 92 -2.99 -2.04 -1.14
C ASN A 92 -4.49 -1.97 -1.49
N GLY A 93 -5.18 -0.86 -1.16
CA GLY A 93 -6.59 -0.64 -1.44
C GLY A 93 -7.56 -1.13 -0.37
N GLU A 94 -7.08 -1.72 0.72
CA GLU A 94 -7.91 -2.06 1.88
C GLU A 94 -8.43 -0.79 2.57
N THR A 95 -9.43 -0.93 3.42
CA THR A 95 -9.85 0.17 4.30
C THR A 95 -9.10 0.06 5.61
N TYR A 96 -8.36 1.12 5.98
CA TYR A 96 -7.63 1.15 7.24
C TYR A 96 -8.57 1.01 8.44
N ASN A 97 -8.31 -0.01 9.25
CA ASN A 97 -8.97 -0.24 10.52
C ASN A 97 -7.94 -0.07 11.65
N MET A 98 -8.08 0.99 12.48
CA MET A 98 -7.17 1.24 13.59
C MET A 98 -7.17 0.13 14.66
N TYR A 99 -8.18 -0.73 14.65
CA TYR A 99 -8.30 -1.88 15.55
C TYR A 99 -7.87 -3.21 14.91
N GLY A 100 -7.33 -3.17 13.70
CA GLY A 100 -6.85 -4.35 12.97
C GLY A 100 -5.40 -4.73 13.32
N ASP A 101 -4.93 -5.80 12.69
CA ASP A 101 -3.61 -6.40 12.90
C ASP A 101 -2.63 -6.03 11.78
N THR A 102 -2.61 -4.74 11.39
CA THR A 102 -1.84 -4.28 10.24
C THR A 102 -0.85 -3.18 10.58
N ALA A 103 0.07 -2.94 9.65
CA ALA A 103 1.07 -1.89 9.77
C ALA A 103 1.47 -1.34 8.39
N ALA A 104 2.09 -0.16 8.41
CA ALA A 104 2.71 0.46 7.25
C ALA A 104 4.23 0.29 7.31
N HIS A 105 4.84 -0.06 6.15
CA HIS A 105 6.28 -0.12 5.96
C HIS A 105 6.68 0.46 4.59
N LYS A 106 7.86 1.12 4.53
CA LYS A 106 8.30 1.84 3.33
C LYS A 106 8.50 0.91 2.13
N THR A 107 9.18 -0.21 2.32
CA THR A 107 9.72 -1.00 1.20
C THR A 107 9.38 -2.49 1.22
N LEU A 108 8.96 -3.05 2.36
CA LEU A 108 8.59 -4.46 2.44
C LEU A 108 7.45 -4.80 1.47
N PRO A 109 7.41 -6.02 0.92
CA PRO A 109 6.26 -6.48 0.15
C PRO A 109 4.96 -6.34 0.96
N ILE A 110 3.89 -5.97 0.28
CA ILE A 110 2.55 -6.04 0.87
C ILE A 110 2.26 -7.50 1.24
N ASP A 111 1.45 -7.68 2.28
CA ASP A 111 1.11 -8.97 2.90
C ASP A 111 2.26 -9.67 3.64
N THR A 112 3.43 -9.02 3.77
CA THR A 112 4.49 -9.52 4.65
C THR A 112 3.99 -9.57 6.09
N MET A 113 4.15 -10.72 6.74
CA MET A 113 3.94 -10.87 8.18
C MET A 113 5.24 -10.52 8.92
N LEU A 114 5.12 -9.68 9.92
CA LEU A 114 6.24 -9.27 10.78
C LEU A 114 5.98 -9.63 12.23
N LEU A 115 7.01 -10.16 12.89
CA LEU A 115 7.12 -10.10 14.33
C LEU A 115 7.74 -8.75 14.69
N VAL A 116 7.05 -7.96 15.51
CA VAL A 116 7.53 -6.67 16.03
C VAL A 116 7.78 -6.84 17.53
N LYS A 117 9.00 -6.57 17.96
CA LYS A 117 9.41 -6.64 19.38
C LYS A 117 9.81 -5.26 19.88
N ASN A 118 9.15 -4.80 20.93
CA ASN A 118 9.56 -3.58 21.63
C ASN A 118 10.81 -3.88 22.49
N LEU A 119 11.91 -3.21 22.17
CA LEU A 119 13.21 -3.43 22.82
C LEU A 119 13.30 -2.79 24.23
N GLU A 120 12.35 -1.92 24.57
CA GLU A 120 12.33 -1.24 25.87
C GLU A 120 11.62 -2.07 26.96
N ASN A 121 10.63 -2.89 26.57
CA ASN A 121 9.81 -3.66 27.53
C ASN A 121 9.70 -5.16 27.20
N GLY A 122 10.29 -5.61 26.10
CA GLY A 122 10.32 -7.01 25.65
C GLY A 122 9.01 -7.54 25.07
N ARG A 123 7.93 -6.75 25.02
CA ARG A 123 6.64 -7.18 24.42
C ARG A 123 6.80 -7.36 22.92
N SER A 124 6.04 -8.29 22.35
CA SER A 124 6.03 -8.53 20.92
C SER A 124 4.62 -8.76 20.40
N THR A 125 4.41 -8.44 19.13
CA THR A 125 3.15 -8.69 18.41
C THR A 125 3.41 -9.02 16.96
N MET A 126 2.42 -9.64 16.31
CA MET A 126 2.44 -9.93 14.89
C MET A 126 1.60 -8.90 14.13
N VAL A 127 2.11 -8.45 12.98
CA VAL A 127 1.39 -7.54 12.09
C VAL A 127 1.55 -7.94 10.64
N ARG A 128 0.57 -7.62 9.80
CA ARG A 128 0.64 -7.74 8.34
C ARG A 128 0.85 -6.37 7.71
N ILE A 129 1.78 -6.28 6.79
CA ILE A 129 2.00 -5.04 6.03
C ILE A 129 0.91 -4.89 4.96
N ASN A 130 0.13 -3.81 5.04
CA ASN A 130 -0.91 -3.47 4.07
C ASN A 130 -0.83 -2.02 3.55
N ASP A 131 0.11 -1.23 4.08
CA ASP A 131 0.24 0.17 3.73
C ASP A 131 1.68 0.61 3.54
N ARG A 132 1.88 1.80 2.97
CA ARG A 132 3.17 2.46 2.74
C ARG A 132 3.37 3.61 3.71
N GLY A 133 4.57 3.70 4.26
CA GLY A 133 5.00 4.63 5.31
C GLY A 133 5.86 3.91 6.35
N PRO A 134 6.27 4.59 7.41
CA PRO A 134 6.15 6.03 7.67
C PRO A 134 7.07 6.88 6.80
N PHE A 135 6.62 8.08 6.43
CA PHE A 135 7.44 9.04 5.67
C PHE A 135 8.08 10.10 6.57
N VAL A 136 8.26 9.75 7.83
CA VAL A 136 9.01 10.51 8.83
C VAL A 136 10.37 9.85 9.00
N GLN A 137 11.42 10.69 9.07
CA GLN A 137 12.79 10.22 9.26
C GLN A 137 12.91 9.41 10.55
N GLU A 138 13.78 8.39 10.57
CA GLU A 138 14.07 7.48 11.69
C GLU A 138 12.96 6.46 12.03
N ARG A 139 11.71 6.68 11.64
CA ARG A 139 10.66 5.67 11.83
C ARG A 139 10.73 4.60 10.75
N ILE A 140 10.64 3.34 11.15
CA ILE A 140 10.67 2.20 10.23
C ILE A 140 9.28 1.59 10.02
N ILE A 141 8.40 1.69 11.01
CA ILE A 141 7.07 1.07 10.97
C ILE A 141 6.05 1.94 11.70
N ASP A 142 4.83 2.03 11.14
CA ASP A 142 3.67 2.60 11.83
C ASP A 142 2.62 1.51 12.04
N LEU A 143 2.20 1.32 13.28
CA LEU A 143 1.29 0.27 13.71
C LEU A 143 -0.15 0.78 13.79
N THR A 144 -1.12 -0.13 13.77
CA THR A 144 -2.47 0.19 14.20
C THR A 144 -2.51 0.47 15.70
N TYR A 145 -3.57 1.13 16.18
CA TYR A 145 -3.75 1.42 17.60
C TYR A 145 -3.69 0.16 18.47
N THR A 146 -4.43 -0.89 18.11
CA THR A 146 -4.44 -2.15 18.85
C THR A 146 -3.05 -2.76 18.98
N LYS A 147 -2.26 -2.77 17.90
CA LYS A 147 -0.90 -3.32 17.93
C LYS A 147 0.07 -2.45 18.72
N ALA A 148 -0.11 -1.15 18.68
CA ALA A 148 0.62 -0.22 19.54
C ALA A 148 0.28 -0.40 21.04
N GLU A 149 -0.97 -0.70 21.35
CA GLU A 149 -1.43 -0.99 22.71
C GLU A 149 -0.81 -2.30 23.25
N GLU A 150 -0.85 -3.37 22.44
CA GLU A 150 -0.21 -4.65 22.77
C GLU A 150 1.29 -4.48 23.08
N LEU A 151 1.99 -3.66 22.28
CA LEU A 151 3.42 -3.35 22.48
C LEU A 151 3.68 -2.34 23.62
N GLY A 152 2.63 -1.71 24.17
CA GLY A 152 2.76 -0.72 25.24
C GLY A 152 3.35 0.61 24.79
N ILE A 153 3.15 1.02 23.53
CA ILE A 153 3.72 2.26 22.99
C ILE A 153 2.72 3.41 22.86
N VAL A 154 1.42 3.18 23.05
CA VAL A 154 0.37 4.20 22.86
C VAL A 154 0.64 5.45 23.68
N GLY A 155 0.99 5.31 24.96
CA GLY A 155 1.20 6.44 25.86
C GLY A 155 2.43 7.29 25.52
N LYS A 156 3.52 6.65 25.03
CA LYS A 156 4.74 7.33 24.61
C LYS A 156 4.66 7.82 23.16
N GLY A 157 3.79 7.24 22.35
CA GLY A 157 3.66 7.49 20.92
C GLY A 157 4.68 6.78 20.04
N THR A 158 5.86 6.48 20.56
CA THR A 158 6.97 5.80 19.84
C THR A 158 7.74 4.87 20.78
N ALA A 159 8.44 3.87 20.21
CA ALA A 159 9.41 3.04 20.92
C ALA A 159 10.47 2.49 19.96
N ARG A 160 11.61 2.11 20.50
CA ARG A 160 12.59 1.33 19.75
C ARG A 160 12.10 -0.12 19.60
N VAL A 161 12.08 -0.59 18.38
CA VAL A 161 11.62 -1.95 18.05
C VAL A 161 12.65 -2.68 17.19
N GLU A 162 12.55 -3.99 17.22
CA GLU A 162 13.08 -4.88 16.21
C GLU A 162 11.92 -5.47 15.43
N ILE A 163 12.01 -5.47 14.10
CA ILE A 163 11.06 -6.12 13.21
C ILE A 163 11.75 -7.26 12.48
N VAL A 164 11.10 -8.42 12.42
CA VAL A 164 11.61 -9.60 11.74
C VAL A 164 10.50 -10.13 10.83
N ALA A 165 10.81 -10.28 9.53
CA ALA A 165 9.86 -10.89 8.62
C ALA A 165 9.73 -12.37 8.91
N MET A 166 8.50 -12.83 9.13
CA MET A 166 8.20 -14.24 9.23
C MET A 166 8.27 -14.80 7.81
N GLY A 167 9.32 -15.55 7.51
CA GLY A 167 9.44 -16.26 6.25
C GLY A 167 8.23 -17.18 6.08
N ALA A 168 7.73 -17.35 4.86
CA ALA A 168 6.97 -18.54 4.55
C ALA A 168 7.88 -19.71 4.97
N GLN A 169 7.45 -20.47 5.95
CA GLN A 169 8.15 -21.70 6.32
C GLN A 169 8.30 -22.50 5.04
N GLN A 170 9.52 -22.60 4.52
CA GLN A 170 9.79 -23.65 3.57
C GLN A 170 9.45 -24.94 4.33
N PRO A 171 8.71 -25.88 3.74
CA PRO A 171 8.56 -27.20 4.33
C PRO A 171 9.98 -27.66 4.68
N GLU A 172 10.23 -27.96 5.95
CA GLU A 172 11.47 -28.60 6.35
C GLU A 172 11.64 -29.80 5.42
N GLU A 173 12.64 -29.78 4.56
CA GLU A 173 13.06 -30.99 3.85
C GLU A 173 13.46 -31.96 4.95
N GLU A 174 12.59 -32.93 5.23
CA GLU A 174 12.95 -34.05 6.08
C GLU A 174 14.26 -34.62 5.55
N PRO A 175 15.26 -34.83 6.42
CA PRO A 175 16.52 -35.42 5.99
C PRO A 175 16.22 -36.78 5.37
N VAL A 176 16.50 -36.90 4.05
CA VAL A 176 16.43 -38.18 3.34
C VAL A 176 17.42 -39.11 4.05
N VAL A 177 16.86 -39.95 4.92
CA VAL A 177 17.64 -41.04 5.54
C VAL A 177 17.96 -41.99 4.39
N ALA A 178 19.19 -41.93 3.91
CA ALA A 178 19.71 -42.90 2.97
C ALA A 178 19.67 -44.27 3.66
N ALA A 179 18.73 -45.11 3.26
CA ALA A 179 18.71 -46.50 3.61
C ALA A 179 19.93 -47.18 2.95
N GLY A 180 20.90 -47.58 3.77
CA GLY A 180 22.04 -48.43 3.39
C GLY A 180 21.63 -49.90 3.26
#